data_66b709ef0d40c7163d95af0e6ef1b554
#
_entry.id   66b709ef0d40c7163d95af0e6ef1b554
#
_cell.length_a   1.000
_cell.length_b   1.000
_cell.length_c   1.000
_cell.angle_alpha   90.00
_cell.angle_beta   90.00
_cell.angle_gamma   90.00
#
_symmetry.space_group_name_H-M   'P 1'
#
loop_
_entity.id
_entity.type
_entity.pdbx_description
1 polymer ?
#
loop_
_entity_poly.entity_id
_entity_poly.type
_entity_poly.pdbx_seq_one_letter_code
_entity_poly.pdbx_strand_id
1 'polypeptide(L)'
;FLPFGRGAALSAVPGFGVYNGRYEEVTDSLMEVSGSKPLVAVVSRRTLTADDLRKLSGLRAEAGAGRISLCLWTLPGLNGGAGMDVFYTDEVTLKSLLRAEVGFVVVDGGIVRAKRNLSVFRPARFGRNVTVGEMMEEDAGLPWRYGVCVLAGLAVMVWVRRKETEGGR
;
A
#
# COMPACT_ATOMS: atom_id res chain seq x y z
N PHE A 1 0.40 0.15 19.72
CA PHE A 1 0.89 0.67 18.43
C PHE A 1 -0.16 0.36 17.37
N LEU A 2 -0.99 1.34 17.04
CA LEU A 2 -1.96 1.19 15.95
C LEU A 2 -1.21 1.38 14.63
N PRO A 3 -1.18 0.38 13.73
CA PRO A 3 -0.62 0.58 12.41
C PRO A 3 -1.41 1.68 11.69
N PHE A 4 -0.74 2.50 10.90
CA PHE A 4 -1.38 3.49 10.05
C PHE A 4 -2.53 2.85 9.26
N GLY A 5 -3.75 3.19 9.64
CA GLY A 5 -4.94 2.73 8.95
C GLY A 5 -5.10 3.42 7.60
N ARG A 6 -5.92 2.84 6.75
CA ARG A 6 -6.44 3.52 5.56
C ARG A 6 -7.21 4.77 6.01
N GLY A 7 -6.99 5.90 5.34
CA GLY A 7 -7.60 7.19 5.71
C GLY A 7 -6.86 7.95 6.81
N ALA A 8 -5.73 7.45 7.33
CA ALA A 8 -4.92 8.19 8.27
C ALA A 8 -4.16 9.32 7.55
N ALA A 9 -4.20 10.53 8.12
CA ALA A 9 -3.34 11.61 7.69
C ALA A 9 -1.91 11.34 8.19
N LEU A 10 -0.92 11.43 7.30
CA LEU A 10 0.49 11.21 7.67
C LEU A 10 0.98 12.27 8.65
N SER A 11 0.54 13.53 8.48
CA SER A 11 0.87 14.63 9.38
C SER A 11 0.30 14.48 10.80
N ALA A 12 -0.73 13.65 11.00
CA ALA A 12 -1.32 13.42 12.32
C ALA A 12 -0.54 12.37 13.15
N VAL A 13 0.52 11.78 12.58
CA VAL A 13 1.31 10.77 13.26
C VAL A 13 2.51 11.40 13.96
N PRO A 14 2.55 11.35 15.30
CA PRO A 14 3.67 11.90 16.05
C PRO A 14 5.00 11.25 15.63
N GLY A 15 5.99 12.07 15.29
CA GLY A 15 7.32 11.61 14.90
C GLY A 15 7.42 11.06 13.48
N PHE A 16 6.37 11.20 12.65
CA PHE A 16 6.50 10.90 11.22
C PHE A 16 7.35 11.97 10.55
N GLY A 17 8.51 11.58 10.05
CA GLY A 17 9.42 12.46 9.33
C GLY A 17 10.05 11.74 8.14
N VAL A 18 10.12 12.44 7.01
CA VAL A 18 10.79 11.98 5.80
C VAL A 18 11.88 12.98 5.46
N TYR A 19 13.07 12.48 5.18
CA TYR A 19 14.29 13.28 5.01
C TYR A 19 14.87 13.06 3.61
N ASN A 20 15.40 14.12 3.02
CA ASN A 20 16.13 14.04 1.76
C ASN A 20 17.57 13.52 1.96
N GLY A 21 18.35 13.43 0.88
CA GLY A 21 19.76 12.99 0.92
C GLY A 21 20.71 13.92 1.69
N ARG A 22 20.25 15.13 2.08
CA ARG A 22 20.99 16.08 2.92
C ARG A 22 20.53 16.05 4.38
N TYR A 23 19.66 15.11 4.74
CA TYR A 23 19.02 15.00 6.07
C TYR A 23 18.14 16.18 6.44
N GLU A 24 17.64 16.93 5.46
CA GLU A 24 16.62 17.95 5.64
C GLU A 24 15.24 17.30 5.64
N GLU A 25 14.38 17.69 6.58
CA GLU A 25 13.01 17.19 6.62
C GLU A 25 12.20 17.78 5.45
N VAL A 26 11.55 16.90 4.69
CA VAL A 26 10.78 17.27 3.49
C VAL A 26 9.34 16.75 3.54
N THR A 27 8.86 16.37 4.72
CA THR A 27 7.53 15.78 4.92
C THR A 27 6.43 16.67 4.35
N ASP A 28 6.44 17.96 4.71
CA ASP A 28 5.40 18.92 4.26
C ASP A 28 5.43 19.12 2.75
N SER A 29 6.62 19.24 2.15
CA SER A 29 6.77 19.37 0.70
C SER A 29 6.23 18.17 -0.05
N LEU A 30 6.43 16.95 0.47
CA LEU A 30 5.87 15.73 -0.12
C LEU A 30 4.35 15.68 0.03
N MET A 31 3.80 16.20 1.14
CA MET A 31 2.36 16.30 1.33
C MET A 31 1.73 17.32 0.37
N GLU A 32 2.38 18.45 0.13
CA GLU A 32 1.97 19.42 -0.90
C GLU A 32 1.94 18.80 -2.30
N VAL A 33 2.99 18.08 -2.69
CA VAL A 33 3.04 17.35 -3.96
C VAL A 33 1.88 16.37 -4.06
N SER A 34 1.55 15.66 -2.98
CA SER A 34 0.42 14.71 -2.94
C SER A 34 -0.95 15.38 -3.08
N GLY A 35 -1.06 16.69 -2.84
CA GLY A 35 -2.27 17.48 -3.06
C GLY A 35 -2.54 17.79 -4.53
N SER A 36 -1.51 17.81 -5.38
CA SER A 36 -1.64 18.10 -6.81
C SER A 36 -1.82 16.83 -7.67
N LYS A 37 -1.18 15.75 -7.30
CA LYS A 37 -1.28 14.43 -7.93
C LYS A 37 -0.94 13.34 -6.90
N PRO A 38 -1.50 12.12 -7.03
CA PRO A 38 -1.23 11.05 -6.09
C PRO A 38 0.27 10.75 -5.97
N LEU A 39 0.76 10.67 -4.74
CA LEU A 39 2.13 10.28 -4.42
C LEU A 39 2.15 8.78 -4.13
N VAL A 40 2.92 8.04 -4.91
CA VAL A 40 3.19 6.62 -4.66
C VAL A 40 4.58 6.50 -4.05
N ALA A 41 4.63 6.23 -2.76
CA ALA A 41 5.86 5.99 -2.05
C ALA A 41 6.16 4.49 -2.03
N VAL A 42 7.20 4.06 -2.72
CA VAL A 42 7.74 2.71 -2.57
C VAL A 42 8.44 2.65 -1.22
N VAL A 43 8.00 1.78 -0.35
CA VAL A 43 8.55 1.59 1.00
C VAL A 43 9.45 0.37 0.98
N SER A 44 10.72 0.53 1.34
CA SER A 44 11.67 -0.57 1.39
C SER A 44 12.59 -0.52 2.61
N ARG A 45 12.69 -1.64 3.31
CA ARG A 45 13.62 -1.84 4.43
C ARG A 45 14.87 -2.64 4.04
N ARG A 46 15.03 -2.91 2.76
CA ARG A 46 16.22 -3.53 2.15
C ARG A 46 16.50 -2.91 0.79
N THR A 47 17.65 -3.18 0.23
CA THR A 47 17.95 -2.82 -1.15
C THR A 47 16.97 -3.49 -2.12
N LEU A 48 16.43 -2.73 -3.09
CA LEU A 48 15.55 -3.25 -4.11
C LEU A 48 16.30 -4.18 -5.05
N THR A 49 15.72 -5.34 -5.31
CA THR A 49 16.25 -6.32 -6.27
C THR A 49 15.79 -6.00 -7.69
N ALA A 50 16.42 -6.61 -8.68
CA ALA A 50 15.98 -6.50 -10.08
C ALA A 50 14.53 -7.00 -10.28
N ASP A 51 14.09 -8.01 -9.53
CA ASP A 51 12.71 -8.50 -9.53
C ASP A 51 11.72 -7.46 -8.97
N ASP A 52 12.09 -6.80 -7.88
CA ASP A 52 11.29 -5.70 -7.32
C ASP A 52 11.12 -4.57 -8.34
N LEU A 53 12.21 -4.15 -8.98
CA LEU A 53 12.19 -3.10 -9.99
C LEU A 53 11.36 -3.48 -11.23
N ARG A 54 11.39 -4.75 -11.64
CA ARG A 54 10.53 -5.26 -12.70
C ARG A 54 9.05 -5.17 -12.33
N LYS A 55 8.69 -5.52 -11.09
CA LYS A 55 7.31 -5.39 -10.58
C LYS A 55 6.85 -3.95 -10.50
N LEU A 56 7.76 -3.01 -10.21
CA LEU A 56 7.47 -1.58 -10.14
C LEU A 56 7.46 -0.89 -11.52
N SER A 57 7.77 -1.59 -12.61
CA SER A 57 7.88 -0.99 -13.95
C SER A 57 6.61 -0.28 -14.42
N GLY A 58 5.42 -0.82 -14.08
CA GLY A 58 4.15 -0.19 -14.37
C GLY A 58 3.97 1.16 -13.67
N LEU A 59 4.31 1.24 -12.37
CA LEU A 59 4.26 2.49 -11.60
C LEU A 59 5.26 3.52 -12.14
N ARG A 60 6.42 3.08 -12.58
CA ARG A 60 7.41 3.97 -13.21
C ARG A 60 6.91 4.53 -14.54
N ALA A 61 6.20 3.75 -15.33
CA ALA A 61 5.58 4.21 -16.57
C ALA A 61 4.51 5.28 -16.29
N GLU A 62 3.67 5.07 -15.25
CA GLU A 62 2.67 6.05 -14.82
C GLU A 62 3.33 7.37 -14.33
N ALA A 63 4.43 7.26 -13.59
CA ALA A 63 5.20 8.42 -13.15
C ALA A 63 5.83 9.17 -14.33
N GLY A 64 6.42 8.45 -15.29
CA GLY A 64 6.96 9.02 -16.52
C GLY A 64 5.90 9.72 -17.39
N ALA A 65 4.65 9.27 -17.32
CA ALA A 65 3.51 9.94 -17.95
C ALA A 65 2.93 11.11 -17.14
N GLY A 66 3.51 11.44 -15.98
CA GLY A 66 3.11 12.56 -15.13
C GLY A 66 1.80 12.34 -14.34
N ARG A 67 1.24 11.12 -14.36
CA ARG A 67 -0.04 10.80 -13.69
C ARG A 67 0.11 10.62 -12.18
N ILE A 68 1.29 10.22 -11.73
CA ILE A 68 1.62 10.08 -10.30
C ILE A 68 2.99 10.69 -10.01
N SER A 69 3.24 11.01 -8.74
CA SER A 69 4.61 11.20 -8.22
C SER A 69 5.09 9.88 -7.65
N LEU A 70 6.29 9.44 -8.00
CA LEU A 70 6.87 8.18 -7.53
C LEU A 70 8.17 8.46 -6.81
N CYS A 71 8.31 7.97 -5.58
CA CYS A 71 9.53 8.07 -4.78
C CYS A 71 9.81 6.77 -4.03
N LEU A 72 11.01 6.66 -3.48
CA LEU A 72 11.43 5.57 -2.60
C LEU A 72 11.62 6.11 -1.17
N TRP A 73 10.94 5.50 -0.19
CA TRP A 73 11.17 5.71 1.24
C TRP A 73 11.90 4.51 1.81
N THR A 74 13.09 4.75 2.36
CA THR A 74 13.99 3.68 2.79
C THR A 74 14.79 4.09 4.03
N LEU A 75 15.58 3.15 4.55
CA LEU A 75 16.51 3.41 5.66
C LEU A 75 17.76 4.14 5.15
N PRO A 76 18.38 4.99 5.97
CA PRO A 76 19.70 5.54 5.65
C PRO A 76 20.73 4.43 5.37
N GLY A 77 21.55 4.64 4.35
CA GLY A 77 22.59 3.68 3.94
C GLY A 77 22.12 2.59 2.97
N LEU A 78 20.82 2.46 2.71
CA LEU A 78 20.34 1.57 1.65
C LEU A 78 20.35 2.30 0.30
N ASN A 79 21.01 1.72 -0.67
CA ASN A 79 21.06 2.23 -2.04
C ASN A 79 20.08 1.46 -2.93
N GLY A 80 19.59 2.08 -3.98
CA GLY A 80 18.77 1.36 -4.97
C GLY A 80 17.54 2.08 -5.45
N GLY A 81 17.56 3.42 -5.47
CA GLY A 81 16.44 4.23 -5.99
C GLY A 81 16.11 3.98 -7.46
N ALA A 82 17.04 3.40 -8.23
CA ALA A 82 16.86 3.00 -9.63
C ALA A 82 16.12 4.04 -10.49
N GLY A 83 16.49 5.32 -10.32
CA GLY A 83 15.87 6.44 -11.05
C GLY A 83 14.58 6.97 -10.41
N MET A 84 14.30 6.65 -9.14
CA MET A 84 13.31 7.28 -8.29
C MET A 84 13.99 8.26 -7.32
N ASP A 85 13.31 9.33 -6.94
CA ASP A 85 13.76 10.18 -5.84
C ASP A 85 13.78 9.37 -4.54
N VAL A 86 14.91 9.42 -3.82
CA VAL A 86 15.12 8.64 -2.60
C VAL A 86 14.98 9.54 -1.39
N PHE A 87 14.16 9.12 -0.46
CA PHE A 87 13.97 9.76 0.83
C PHE A 87 14.18 8.76 1.96
N TYR A 88 14.58 9.25 3.10
CA TYR A 88 14.94 8.44 4.25
C TYR A 88 13.98 8.65 5.40
N THR A 89 13.70 7.59 6.13
CA THR A 89 12.95 7.65 7.38
C THR A 89 13.42 6.52 8.31
N ASP A 90 12.94 6.51 9.55
CA ASP A 90 13.32 5.50 10.52
C ASP A 90 12.60 4.16 10.28
N GLU A 91 13.16 3.10 10.85
CA GLU A 91 12.63 1.73 10.69
C GLU A 91 11.26 1.55 11.32
N VAL A 92 10.98 2.24 12.43
CA VAL A 92 9.69 2.13 13.15
C VAL A 92 8.59 2.73 12.28
N THR A 93 8.87 3.87 11.67
CA THR A 93 7.97 4.52 10.70
C THR A 93 7.71 3.62 9.50
N LEU A 94 8.74 3.04 8.87
CA LEU A 94 8.55 2.12 7.73
C LEU A 94 7.73 0.88 8.11
N LYS A 95 7.97 0.28 9.30
CA LYS A 95 7.19 -0.85 9.81
C LYS A 95 5.74 -0.50 10.08
N SER A 96 5.46 0.71 10.53
CA SER A 96 4.10 1.18 10.78
C SER A 96 3.34 1.46 9.48
N LEU A 97 4.03 1.97 8.46
CA LEU A 97 3.47 2.18 7.14
C LEU A 97 3.17 0.87 6.44
N LEU A 98 4.12 -0.07 6.45
CA LEU A 98 4.02 -1.34 5.75
C LEU A 98 4.67 -2.46 6.54
N ARG A 99 3.92 -3.55 6.80
CA ARG A 99 4.47 -4.74 7.50
C ARG A 99 5.46 -5.53 6.64
N ALA A 100 5.27 -5.55 5.33
CA ALA A 100 6.18 -6.21 4.40
C ALA A 100 7.51 -5.46 4.30
N GLU A 101 8.57 -6.16 3.92
CA GLU A 101 9.89 -5.53 3.72
C GLU A 101 9.90 -4.57 2.54
N VAL A 102 9.12 -4.87 1.50
CA VAL A 102 8.99 -4.05 0.30
C VAL A 102 7.53 -3.99 -0.14
N GLY A 103 7.08 -2.80 -0.48
CA GLY A 103 5.77 -2.54 -1.03
C GLY A 103 5.61 -1.07 -1.39
N PHE A 104 4.39 -0.59 -1.48
CA PHE A 104 4.14 0.82 -1.72
C PHE A 104 2.91 1.32 -0.97
N VAL A 105 2.90 2.61 -0.74
CA VAL A 105 1.83 3.37 -0.10
C VAL A 105 1.39 4.46 -1.07
N VAL A 106 0.09 4.58 -1.27
CA VAL A 106 -0.50 5.67 -2.06
C VAL A 106 -0.98 6.75 -1.11
N VAL A 107 -0.51 7.95 -1.31
CA VAL A 107 -0.87 9.15 -0.54
C VAL A 107 -1.52 10.14 -1.49
N ASP A 108 -2.66 10.66 -1.10
CA ASP A 108 -3.42 11.66 -1.82
C ASP A 108 -3.92 12.73 -0.85
N GLY A 109 -3.51 13.98 -1.06
CA GLY A 109 -3.80 15.07 -0.14
C GLY A 109 -3.29 14.82 1.30
N GLY A 110 -2.11 14.21 1.46
CA GLY A 110 -1.54 13.86 2.77
C GLY A 110 -2.20 12.67 3.48
N ILE A 111 -3.19 12.04 2.85
CA ILE A 111 -3.94 10.91 3.42
C ILE A 111 -3.50 9.61 2.76
N VAL A 112 -3.23 8.58 3.57
CA VAL A 112 -2.94 7.23 3.08
C VAL A 112 -4.20 6.62 2.48
N ARG A 113 -4.23 6.44 1.18
CA ARG A 113 -5.36 5.85 0.44
C ARG A 113 -5.24 4.34 0.26
N ALA A 114 -4.04 3.86 -0.03
CA ALA A 114 -3.82 2.43 -0.23
C ALA A 114 -2.44 2.00 0.26
N LYS A 115 -2.30 0.73 0.60
CA LYS A 115 -1.04 0.06 0.96
C LYS A 115 -0.98 -1.30 0.27
N ARG A 116 0.15 -1.63 -0.34
CA ARG A 116 0.32 -2.90 -1.04
C ARG A 116 1.69 -3.51 -0.77
N ASN A 117 1.71 -4.79 -0.49
CA ASN A 117 2.95 -5.56 -0.44
C ASN A 117 3.39 -5.91 -1.85
N LEU A 118 4.66 -5.71 -2.17
CA LEU A 118 5.18 -6.01 -3.50
C LEU A 118 5.18 -7.51 -3.82
N SER A 119 5.23 -8.38 -2.80
CA SER A 119 5.17 -9.84 -2.98
C SER A 119 3.86 -10.34 -3.59
N VAL A 120 2.74 -9.66 -3.28
CA VAL A 120 1.41 -10.01 -3.82
C VAL A 120 1.00 -9.16 -5.02
N PHE A 121 1.78 -8.14 -5.33
CA PHE A 121 1.54 -7.26 -6.45
C PHE A 121 1.85 -7.98 -7.78
N ARG A 122 0.86 -8.10 -8.64
CA ARG A 122 0.98 -8.72 -9.96
C ARG A 122 0.83 -7.67 -11.06
N PRO A 123 1.95 -7.21 -11.67
CA PRO A 123 1.90 -6.17 -12.69
C PRO A 123 1.06 -6.55 -13.93
N ALA A 124 0.93 -7.86 -14.21
CA ALA A 124 0.15 -8.35 -15.35
C ALA A 124 -1.38 -8.12 -15.25
N ARG A 125 -1.90 -7.85 -14.04
CA ARG A 125 -3.32 -7.45 -13.86
C ARG A 125 -3.54 -5.97 -14.15
N PHE A 126 -2.50 -5.20 -14.10
CA PHE A 126 -2.51 -3.78 -14.40
C PHE A 126 -2.17 -3.61 -15.87
N GLY A 127 -3.16 -3.77 -16.74
CA GLY A 127 -3.06 -3.40 -18.15
C GLY A 127 -2.67 -1.91 -18.27
N ARG A 128 -2.32 -1.47 -19.47
CA ARG A 128 -1.76 -0.14 -19.79
C ARG A 128 -2.53 1.09 -19.25
N ASN A 129 -3.65 0.91 -18.55
CA ASN A 129 -4.57 1.97 -18.12
C ASN A 129 -5.03 1.84 -16.66
N VAL A 130 -4.26 1.19 -15.78
CA VAL A 130 -4.65 1.15 -14.38
C VAL A 130 -4.39 2.49 -13.73
N THR A 131 -5.45 3.22 -13.51
CA THR A 131 -5.43 4.45 -12.73
C THR A 131 -5.19 4.12 -11.26
N VAL A 132 -4.57 5.04 -10.53
CA VAL A 132 -4.43 4.95 -9.06
C VAL A 132 -5.80 4.71 -8.40
N GLY A 133 -6.90 5.15 -9.02
CA GLY A 133 -8.28 4.87 -8.61
C GLY A 133 -8.59 3.37 -8.53
N GLU A 134 -8.23 2.59 -9.53
CA GLU A 134 -8.44 1.13 -9.51
C GLU A 134 -7.58 0.42 -8.46
N MET A 135 -6.36 0.93 -8.19
CA MET A 135 -5.55 0.45 -7.07
C MET A 135 -6.24 0.70 -5.71
N MET A 136 -7.06 1.75 -5.61
CA MET A 136 -7.82 2.08 -4.42
C MET A 136 -9.09 1.24 -4.29
N GLU A 137 -9.75 0.87 -5.40
CA GLU A 137 -11.01 0.13 -5.39
C GLU A 137 -10.84 -1.38 -5.12
N GLU A 138 -9.76 -2.00 -5.54
CA GLU A 138 -9.54 -3.45 -5.37
C GLU A 138 -9.52 -3.90 -3.90
N ASP A 139 -9.24 -2.99 -2.95
CA ASP A 139 -9.35 -3.25 -1.52
C ASP A 139 -10.77 -3.12 -0.95
N ALA A 140 -11.68 -2.46 -1.66
CA ALA A 140 -13.09 -2.35 -1.23
C ALA A 140 -13.85 -3.68 -1.41
N GLY A 141 -13.32 -4.60 -2.22
CA GLY A 141 -13.95 -5.87 -2.53
C GLY A 141 -13.77 -7.01 -1.53
N LEU A 142 -12.91 -6.85 -0.47
CA LEU A 142 -12.71 -7.91 0.51
C LEU A 142 -13.87 -8.14 1.50
N PRO A 143 -14.63 -7.12 1.97
CA PRO A 143 -15.68 -7.34 2.98
C PRO A 143 -16.78 -8.29 2.55
N TRP A 144 -17.19 -8.25 1.27
CA TRP A 144 -18.29 -9.10 0.81
C TRP A 144 -17.91 -10.58 0.66
N ARG A 145 -16.63 -10.89 0.35
CA ARG A 145 -16.13 -12.29 0.28
C ARG A 145 -16.17 -12.97 1.65
N TYR A 146 -15.83 -12.27 2.72
CA TYR A 146 -15.99 -12.77 4.08
C TYR A 146 -17.47 -12.89 4.47
N GLY A 147 -18.31 -11.93 4.06
CA GLY A 147 -19.75 -11.99 4.27
C GLY A 147 -20.39 -13.22 3.61
N VAL A 148 -19.98 -13.55 2.38
CA VAL A 148 -20.46 -14.77 1.68
C VAL A 148 -19.99 -16.04 2.36
N CYS A 149 -18.75 -16.12 2.84
CA CYS A 149 -18.25 -17.28 3.59
C CYS A 149 -18.98 -17.47 4.92
N VAL A 150 -19.28 -16.39 5.65
CA VAL A 150 -20.03 -16.44 6.90
C VAL A 150 -21.48 -16.87 6.66
N LEU A 151 -22.15 -16.33 5.65
CA LEU A 151 -23.50 -16.72 5.27
C LEU A 151 -23.58 -18.19 4.79
N ALA A 152 -22.60 -18.65 4.01
CA ALA A 152 -22.51 -20.04 3.60
C ALA A 152 -22.30 -20.96 4.80
N GLY A 153 -21.43 -20.59 5.75
CA GLY A 153 -21.21 -21.34 6.98
C GLY A 153 -22.47 -21.44 7.86
N LEU A 154 -23.21 -20.34 7.99
CA LEU A 154 -24.50 -20.33 8.72
C LEU A 154 -25.55 -21.18 8.01
N ALA A 155 -25.65 -21.16 6.69
CA ALA A 155 -26.59 -21.97 5.92
C ALA A 155 -26.30 -23.47 6.10
N VAL A 156 -25.03 -23.87 6.10
CA VAL A 156 -24.61 -25.25 6.39
C VAL A 156 -24.97 -25.66 7.80
N MET A 157 -24.73 -24.82 8.81
CA MET A 157 -25.12 -25.12 10.20
C MET A 157 -26.62 -25.29 10.37
N VAL A 158 -27.44 -24.43 9.76
CA VAL A 158 -28.90 -24.54 9.80
C VAL A 158 -29.37 -25.81 9.10
N TRP A 159 -28.75 -26.18 7.98
CA TRP A 159 -29.09 -27.40 7.23
C TRP A 159 -28.75 -28.67 8.03
N VAL A 160 -27.57 -28.73 8.67
CA VAL A 160 -27.18 -29.86 9.54
C VAL A 160 -28.12 -30.00 10.72
N ARG A 161 -28.47 -28.92 11.43
CA ARG A 161 -29.43 -28.93 12.53
C ARG A 161 -30.81 -29.42 12.11
N ARG A 162 -31.27 -29.05 10.92
CA ARG A 162 -32.57 -29.49 10.38
C ARG A 162 -32.62 -30.99 10.11
N LYS A 163 -31.51 -31.53 9.59
CA LYS A 163 -31.40 -32.99 9.37
C LYS A 163 -31.38 -33.81 10.67
N GLU A 164 -30.75 -33.29 11.72
CA GLU A 164 -30.73 -33.96 13.04
C GLU A 164 -32.14 -34.01 13.68
N THR A 165 -32.98 -33.00 13.45
CA THR A 165 -34.35 -32.97 13.95
C THR A 165 -35.32 -33.83 13.14
N GLU A 166 -35.06 -34.09 11.87
CA GLU A 166 -35.87 -34.95 10.98
C GLU A 166 -35.51 -36.44 11.07
N GLY A 167 -34.29 -36.79 11.50
CA GLY A 167 -33.82 -38.16 11.63
C GLY A 167 -34.11 -38.83 13.00
N GLY A 168 -34.72 -38.11 13.91
CA GLY A 168 -35.09 -38.58 15.30
C GLY A 168 -36.53 -38.98 15.48
N ARG A 169 -37.27 -39.29 14.41
CA ARG A 169 -38.64 -39.90 14.47
C ARG A 169 -38.68 -41.24 13.88
#